data_2d4fc568f7e45b8b161a32ce6bc5c414
#
_entry.id   2d4fc568f7e45b8b161a32ce6bc5c414
#
_cell.length_a   1.000
_cell.length_b   1.000
_cell.length_c   1.000
_cell.angle_alpha   90.00
_cell.angle_beta   90.00
_cell.angle_gamma   90.00
#
_symmetry.space_group_name_H-M   'P 1'
#
loop_
_entity.id
_entity.type
_entity.pdbx_description
1 polymer ?
#
loop_
_entity_poly.entity_id
_entity_poly.type
_entity_poly.pdbx_seq_one_letter_code
_entity_poly.pdbx_strand_id
1 'polypeptide(L)'
;LTACSNDPQKESSVEANGIVESVDGYSIVVNSFKENSKKVTADKGEKIYFDIEDKYYNEEGKKIKLSEIKRNDKVLIELSDDYKIQETYPGKIDSMDVIKIIKLNS
;
A
#
# COMPACT_ATOMS: atom_id res chain seq x y z
N LEU A 1 6.01 -22.95 23.42
CA LEU A 1 5.95 -22.66 23.09
C LEU A 1 5.72 -22.18 22.34
N THR A 2 5.83 -22.16 22.30
CA THR A 2 5.70 -21.70 21.62
C THR A 2 5.63 -21.07 20.86
N ALA A 3 5.70 -21.01 20.91
CA ALA A 3 5.66 -20.38 20.22
C ALA A 3 5.79 -19.89 19.47
N CYS A 4 6.03 -19.97 19.36
CA CYS A 4 6.16 -19.44 18.68
C CYS A 4 6.17 -19.17 17.76
N SER A 5 6.17 -19.36 17.70
CA SER A 5 6.22 -19.08 16.89
C SER A 5 5.94 -18.61 16.02
N ASN A 6 5.80 -18.55 16.03
CA ASN A 6 5.49 -18.06 15.37
C ASN A 6 5.64 -17.43 14.60
N ASP A 7 5.98 -17.37 14.36
CA ASP A 7 6.14 -16.74 13.80
C ASP A 7 6.54 -16.19 12.94
N PRO A 8 6.88 -16.24 12.78
CA PRO A 8 7.50 -15.63 12.03
C PRO A 8 7.26 -15.51 10.75
N GLN A 9 6.96 -15.83 10.28
CA GLN A 9 6.73 -15.72 9.25
C GLN A 9 6.28 -14.69 8.85
N LYS A 10 6.02 -14.13 9.24
CA LYS A 10 5.60 -13.15 8.97
C LYS A 10 6.29 -12.39 8.73
N GLU A 11 6.70 -12.32 8.42
CA GLU A 11 7.18 -11.70 8.26
C GLU A 11 7.48 -10.87 7.75
N SER A 12 7.59 -10.70 7.29
CA SER A 12 8.29 -9.83 6.62
C SER A 12 7.42 -8.97 5.82
N SER A 13 6.99 -7.92 6.30
CA SER A 13 6.26 -6.93 5.55
C SER A 13 6.75 -5.55 5.89
N VAL A 14 6.52 -4.58 5.02
CA VAL A 14 6.86 -3.20 5.26
C VAL A 14 5.64 -2.37 5.01
N GLU A 15 5.63 -1.17 5.53
CA GLU A 15 4.50 -0.28 5.38
C GLU A 15 4.92 0.98 4.66
N ALA A 16 4.05 1.51 3.84
CA ALA A 16 4.29 2.76 3.15
C ALA A 16 3.04 3.61 3.24
N ASN A 17 3.20 4.89 3.13
CA ASN A 17 2.07 5.81 3.12
C ASN A 17 1.93 6.43 1.75
N GLY A 18 0.76 6.90 1.45
CA GLY A 18 0.53 7.62 0.22
C GLY A 18 -0.79 8.35 0.25
N ILE A 19 -1.05 9.11 -0.78
CA ILE A 19 -2.28 9.85 -0.91
C ILE A 19 -2.88 9.47 -2.24
N VAL A 20 -4.15 9.12 -2.25
CA VAL A 20 -4.81 8.68 -3.46
C VAL A 20 -4.92 9.84 -4.42
N GLU A 21 -4.44 9.67 -5.62
CA GLU A 21 -4.53 10.71 -6.62
C GLU A 21 -5.69 10.44 -7.55
N SER A 22 -5.94 9.22 -7.90
CA SER A 22 -7.08 8.89 -8.75
C SER A 22 -7.53 7.46 -8.51
N VAL A 23 -8.77 7.18 -8.80
CA VAL A 23 -9.36 5.88 -8.63
C VAL A 23 -10.10 5.54 -9.92
N ASP A 24 -9.94 4.29 -10.39
CA ASP A 24 -10.58 3.88 -11.52
C ASP A 24 -11.37 2.65 -11.14
N GLY A 25 -12.03 1.95 -11.92
CA GLY A 25 -12.82 0.82 -11.54
C GLY A 25 -12.04 -0.34 -11.02
N TYR A 26 -10.76 -0.44 -11.38
CA TYR A 26 -9.98 -1.56 -11.00
C TYR A 26 -8.62 -1.20 -10.41
N SER A 27 -8.34 0.05 -10.24
CA SER A 27 -6.99 0.43 -9.83
C SER A 27 -6.97 1.78 -9.15
N ILE A 28 -5.88 2.08 -8.50
CA ILE A 28 -5.67 3.43 -7.96
C ILE A 28 -4.28 3.90 -8.29
N VAL A 29 -4.10 5.20 -8.31
CA VAL A 29 -2.80 5.81 -8.39
C VAL A 29 -2.60 6.57 -7.09
N VAL A 30 -1.47 6.35 -6.44
CA VAL A 30 -1.16 6.99 -5.19
C VAL A 30 0.02 7.91 -5.42
N ASN A 31 -0.03 9.12 -4.91
CA ASN A 31 1.14 9.99 -4.99
C ASN A 31 1.75 10.09 -3.60
N SER A 32 2.87 10.69 -3.49
CA SER A 32 3.59 10.87 -2.23
C SER A 32 3.87 9.52 -1.56
N PHE A 33 4.09 8.50 -2.36
CA PHE A 33 4.36 7.18 -1.83
C PHE A 33 5.69 7.19 -1.11
N LYS A 34 5.74 6.69 0.11
CA LYS A 34 6.95 6.67 0.87
C LYS A 34 6.95 5.49 1.82
N GLU A 35 7.97 4.69 1.77
CA GLU A 35 8.07 3.53 2.66
C GLU A 35 8.50 3.99 4.03
N ASN A 36 7.76 3.65 5.04
CA ASN A 36 7.97 4.18 6.37
C ASN A 36 9.28 3.78 7.00
N SER A 37 9.74 2.59 6.76
CA SER A 37 10.94 2.15 7.44
C SER A 37 12.21 2.67 6.79
N LYS A 38 12.16 3.31 5.65
CA LYS A 38 13.37 3.73 5.09
C LYS A 38 13.71 5.06 5.46
N LYS A 39 14.95 5.35 5.64
CA LYS A 39 15.32 6.61 6.00
C LYS A 39 15.49 7.32 4.79
N VAL A 40 14.64 7.61 4.05
CA VAL A 40 14.81 8.20 2.93
C VAL A 40 14.96 9.47 2.89
N THR A 41 15.67 9.96 2.25
CA THR A 41 15.91 11.13 2.38
C THR A 41 15.35 11.83 1.33
N ALA A 42 15.43 12.12 0.50
CA ALA A 42 15.05 12.92 -0.38
C ALA A 42 13.97 12.66 -1.14
N ASP A 43 13.13 12.22 -0.75
CA ASP A 43 12.30 11.83 -1.53
C ASP A 43 11.27 12.71 -1.84
N LYS A 44 10.86 12.85 -2.86
CA LYS A 44 9.94 13.58 -3.20
C LYS A 44 8.71 12.89 -3.31
N GLY A 45 8.48 11.82 -2.99
CA GLY A 45 7.28 11.09 -3.10
C GLY A 45 7.07 10.64 -4.51
N GLU A 46 6.69 9.46 -4.74
CA GLU A 46 6.53 8.99 -6.05
C GLU A 46 5.10 8.68 -6.36
N LYS A 47 4.72 8.64 -7.60
CA LYS A 47 3.43 8.21 -7.99
C LYS A 47 3.51 6.75 -8.30
N ILE A 48 2.64 5.95 -7.73
CA ILE A 48 2.63 4.51 -7.94
C ILE A 48 1.24 4.07 -8.33
N TYR A 49 1.18 3.22 -9.34
CA TYR A 49 -0.04 2.67 -9.82
C TYR A 49 -0.21 1.28 -9.19
N PHE A 50 -1.39 1.03 -8.64
CA PHE A 50 -1.70 -0.26 -8.06
C PHE A 50 -2.91 -0.84 -8.80
N ASP A 51 -2.71 -1.96 -9.50
CA ASP A 51 -3.76 -2.59 -10.23
C ASP A 51 -4.40 -3.59 -9.27
N ILE A 52 -5.14 -3.11 -8.30
CA ILE A 52 -5.69 -3.93 -7.25
C ILE A 52 -7.16 -3.61 -7.08
N GLU A 53 -7.98 -4.62 -7.12
CA GLU A 53 -9.39 -4.42 -7.02
C GLU A 53 -9.94 -4.71 -5.67
N ASP A 54 -9.40 -5.57 -4.89
CA ASP A 54 -10.01 -6.01 -3.68
C ASP A 54 -9.15 -6.20 -2.46
N LYS A 55 -8.13 -5.45 -2.24
CA LYS A 55 -7.32 -5.59 -1.04
C LYS A 55 -7.44 -4.36 -0.16
N TYR A 56 -8.61 -3.73 -0.14
CA TYR A 56 -8.80 -2.48 0.57
C TYR A 56 -9.52 -2.70 1.89
N TYR A 57 -9.07 -2.02 2.93
CA TYR A 57 -9.62 -2.16 4.28
C TYR A 57 -9.72 -0.81 4.94
N ASN A 58 -10.56 -0.69 5.94
CA ASN A 58 -10.60 0.54 6.73
C ASN A 58 -9.70 0.39 7.95
N GLU A 59 -9.61 1.41 8.77
CA GLU A 59 -8.73 1.37 9.92
C GLU A 59 -9.16 0.38 10.97
N GLU A 60 -10.36 -0.08 10.91
CA GLU A 60 -10.84 -1.06 11.86
C GLU A 60 -10.61 -2.46 11.38
N GLY A 61 -9.99 -2.62 10.25
CA GLY A 61 -9.68 -3.93 9.72
C GLY A 61 -10.78 -4.56 8.91
N LYS A 62 -11.86 -3.81 8.61
CA LYS A 62 -12.89 -4.35 7.83
C LYS A 62 -12.64 -4.14 6.37
N LYS A 63 -12.97 -5.11 5.56
CA LYS A 63 -12.75 -5.00 4.14
C LYS A 63 -13.72 -4.01 3.54
N ILE A 64 -13.25 -3.16 2.68
CA ILE A 64 -14.08 -2.18 2.00
C ILE A 64 -13.92 -2.33 0.51
N LYS A 65 -14.75 -1.66 -0.25
CA LYS A 65 -14.69 -1.74 -1.68
C LYS A 65 -13.85 -0.65 -2.24
N LEU A 66 -13.28 -0.86 -3.40
CA LEU A 66 -12.49 0.17 -4.07
C LEU A 66 -13.33 1.43 -4.26
N SER A 67 -14.62 1.30 -4.47
CA SER A 67 -15.45 2.47 -4.66
C SER A 67 -15.52 3.35 -3.42
N GLU A 68 -15.08 2.86 -2.27
CA GLU A 68 -15.07 3.67 -1.08
C GLU A 68 -13.79 4.47 -0.94
N ILE A 69 -12.82 4.26 -1.81
CA ILE A 69 -11.58 5.00 -1.80
C ILE A 69 -11.77 6.20 -2.72
N LYS A 70 -11.36 7.36 -2.26
CA LYS A 70 -11.55 8.57 -3.03
C LYS A 70 -10.29 9.36 -3.17
N ARG A 71 -10.27 10.23 -4.13
CA ARG A 71 -9.13 11.10 -4.33
C ARG A 71 -8.85 11.85 -3.06
N ASN A 72 -7.62 12.02 -2.76
CA ASN A 72 -7.11 12.70 -1.58
C ASN A 72 -7.20 11.90 -0.28
N ASP A 73 -7.70 10.68 -0.34
CA ASP A 73 -7.69 9.84 0.85
C ASP A 73 -6.25 9.45 1.17
N LYS A 74 -5.93 9.37 2.44
CA LYS A 74 -4.63 8.90 2.85
C LYS A 74 -4.71 7.41 3.04
N VAL A 75 -3.71 6.70 2.62
CA VAL A 75 -3.69 5.25 2.71
C VAL A 75 -2.39 4.73 3.31
N LEU A 76 -2.48 3.62 3.98
CA LEU A 76 -1.33 2.91 4.48
C LEU A 76 -1.25 1.63 3.67
N ILE A 77 -0.15 1.38 3.02
CA ILE A 77 0.00 0.26 2.12
C ILE A 77 0.94 -0.74 2.74
N GLU A 78 0.45 -1.97 2.94
CA GLU A 78 1.28 -2.99 3.51
C GLU A 78 1.81 -3.85 2.37
N LEU A 79 3.11 -3.97 2.28
CA LEU A 79 3.77 -4.60 1.16
C LEU A 79 4.65 -5.75 1.63
N SER A 80 4.92 -6.69 0.77
CA SER A 80 5.91 -7.70 1.11
C SER A 80 7.26 -7.02 1.18
N ASP A 81 8.16 -7.55 1.95
CA ASP A 81 9.44 -6.86 2.17
C ASP A 81 10.34 -6.93 0.94
N ASP A 82 10.02 -7.75 -0.03
CA ASP A 82 10.79 -7.80 -1.23
C ASP A 82 10.04 -7.17 -2.41
N TYR A 83 9.10 -6.30 -2.14
CA TYR A 83 8.34 -5.68 -3.21
C TYR A 83 9.26 -4.91 -4.14
N LYS A 84 8.84 -4.75 -5.37
CA LYS A 84 9.61 -4.00 -6.32
C LYS A 84 8.75 -2.99 -7.01
N ILE A 85 9.34 -1.89 -7.40
CA ILE A 85 8.64 -0.86 -8.13
C ILE A 85 9.14 -0.93 -9.56
N GLN A 86 8.23 -1.14 -10.48
CA GLN A 86 8.60 -1.15 -11.87
C GLN A 86 8.86 0.27 -12.29
N GLU A 87 9.91 0.48 -13.08
CA GLU A 87 10.33 1.82 -13.39
C GLU A 87 9.57 2.35 -14.57
N THR A 88 8.32 2.60 -14.41
CA THR A 88 7.50 3.21 -15.41
C THR A 88 7.03 4.52 -14.85
N TYR A 89 6.20 5.24 -15.53
CA TYR A 89 5.69 6.50 -15.02
C TYR A 89 4.21 6.53 -15.27
N PRO A 90 3.43 6.39 -14.20
CA PRO A 90 3.84 6.25 -12.80
C PRO A 90 4.51 4.91 -12.58
N GLY A 91 5.21 4.78 -11.54
CA GLY A 91 5.77 3.49 -11.16
C GLY A 91 4.67 2.51 -10.88
N LYS A 92 4.97 1.24 -10.84
CA LYS A 92 3.93 0.25 -10.59
C LYS A 92 4.43 -0.79 -9.61
N ILE A 93 3.58 -1.18 -8.67
CA ILE A 93 3.88 -2.28 -7.76
C ILE A 93 2.87 -3.37 -8.09
N ASP A 94 3.37 -4.59 -8.29
CA ASP A 94 2.56 -5.68 -8.65
C ASP A 94 1.61 -6.05 -7.53
N SER A 95 0.40 -6.40 -7.83
CA SER A 95 -0.58 -6.72 -6.81
C SER A 95 -0.15 -7.88 -5.93
N MET A 96 0.70 -8.77 -6.43
CA MET A 96 1.19 -9.85 -5.62
C MET A 96 2.09 -9.38 -4.52
N ASP A 97 2.66 -8.20 -4.64
CA ASP A 97 3.53 -7.67 -3.61
C ASP A 97 2.75 -6.84 -2.59
N VAL A 98 1.47 -6.65 -2.80
CA VAL A 98 0.67 -5.85 -1.88
C VAL A 98 -0.13 -6.77 -0.97
N ILE A 99 0.01 -6.61 0.32
CA ILE A 99 -0.74 -7.39 1.27
C ILE A 99 -2.09 -6.74 1.46
N LYS A 100 -2.13 -5.47 1.72
CA LYS A 100 -3.40 -4.73 1.79
C LYS A 100 -3.17 -3.25 1.75
N ILE A 101 -4.22 -2.51 1.47
CA ILE A 101 -4.20 -1.06 1.45
C ILE A 101 -5.29 -0.61 2.41
N ILE A 102 -4.92 0.19 3.40
CA ILE A 102 -5.82 0.62 4.44
C ILE A 102 -6.16 2.07 4.26
N LYS A 103 -7.44 2.37 4.15
CA LYS A 103 -7.88 3.76 4.06
C LYS A 103 -7.83 4.35 5.44
N LEU A 104 -7.10 5.44 5.61
CA LEU A 104 -6.98 6.08 6.89
C LEU A 104 -8.03 7.17 6.99
N ASN A 105 -8.54 7.34 8.17
CA ASN A 105 -9.51 8.39 8.35
C ASN A 105 -8.78 9.64 8.58
N SER A 106 -9.25 10.70 8.14
CA SER A 106 -8.52 11.90 8.36
C SER A 106 -9.12 12.75 9.37
#